data_52609ff81e504e0a9e8af1d377f57400
#
_entry.id   52609ff81e504e0a9e8af1d377f57400
#
_cell.length_a   1.000
_cell.length_b   1.000
_cell.length_c   1.000
_cell.angle_alpha   90.00
_cell.angle_beta   90.00
_cell.angle_gamma   90.00
#
_symmetry.space_group_name_H-M   'P 1'
#
loop_
_entity.id
_entity.type
_entity.pdbx_description
1 polymer ?
#
loop_
_entity_poly.entity_id
_entity_poly.type
_entity_poly.pdbx_seq_one_letter_code
_entity_poly.pdbx_strand_id
1 'polypeptide(L)'
;MKKLVLAALLASFTFGASAAEKINFGVSATYPPFESIGANNEIVGFDIDLAKALCKQMQAECTFTNHAFDSLIPSLKFRKYDAVISGMDITPERSKQVSFTTPYYENSAVVIAKKDTYKTFADLKGKRIGMENGTTHQKYIQDQHPEVKTVSYDSYQNAFIDLKNGRIDGVFGDTAVVNEWLKTNPQLGVATEKVTDPQQLHPIDDDAIEARMIALLIQLMKDNDAPPEQFQRLGLA
;
A
#
# COMPACT_ATOMS: atom_id res chain seq x y z
N MET A 1 -62.83 41.69 24.51
CA MET A 1 -61.40 41.97 24.16
C MET A 1 -60.70 40.68 24.14
N LYS A 2 -60.54 40.12 22.94
CA LYS A 2 -59.90 38.82 22.75
C LYS A 2 -58.42 39.04 22.46
N LYS A 3 -57.54 38.58 23.32
CA LYS A 3 -56.09 38.61 23.10
C LYS A 3 -55.71 37.39 22.25
N LEU A 4 -55.34 37.63 21.00
CA LEU A 4 -54.70 36.62 20.14
C LEU A 4 -53.23 36.50 20.56
N VAL A 5 -52.86 35.32 21.08
CA VAL A 5 -51.47 34.94 21.30
C VAL A 5 -51.02 34.23 20.04
N LEU A 6 -50.16 34.90 19.26
CA LEU A 6 -49.53 34.35 18.07
C LEU A 6 -48.27 33.55 18.54
N ALA A 7 -48.39 32.26 18.65
CA ALA A 7 -47.23 31.40 18.92
C ALA A 7 -46.48 31.16 17.63
N ALA A 8 -45.36 31.84 17.45
CA ALA A 8 -44.41 31.57 16.37
C ALA A 8 -43.64 30.32 16.67
N LEU A 9 -43.98 29.22 16.00
CA LEU A 9 -43.14 27.99 15.94
C LEU A 9 -41.89 28.30 15.12
N LEU A 10 -40.81 28.63 15.79
CA LEU A 10 -39.46 28.55 15.21
C LEU A 10 -39.09 27.10 15.03
N ALA A 11 -39.35 26.55 13.85
CA ALA A 11 -38.78 25.28 13.45
C ALA A 11 -37.27 25.45 13.30
N SER A 12 -36.55 25.09 14.37
CA SER A 12 -35.08 24.99 14.35
C SER A 12 -34.71 23.81 13.45
N PHE A 13 -34.43 24.06 12.17
CA PHE A 13 -33.71 23.14 11.33
C PHE A 13 -32.29 23.04 11.91
N THR A 14 -32.08 22.07 12.79
CA THR A 14 -30.74 21.61 13.12
C THR A 14 -30.20 20.90 11.88
N PHE A 15 -29.47 21.65 11.05
CA PHE A 15 -28.55 21.03 10.12
C PHE A 15 -27.56 20.23 10.99
N GLY A 16 -27.82 18.95 11.12
CA GLY A 16 -26.84 18.03 11.69
C GLY A 16 -25.60 18.09 10.79
N ALA A 17 -24.59 18.82 11.21
CA ALA A 17 -23.27 18.70 10.61
C ALA A 17 -22.84 17.25 10.89
N SER A 18 -23.02 16.36 9.93
CA SER A 18 -22.41 15.04 9.97
C SER A 18 -20.91 15.30 10.00
N ALA A 19 -20.24 14.96 11.08
CA ALA A 19 -18.78 14.98 11.09
C ALA A 19 -18.30 14.08 9.95
N ALA A 20 -17.35 14.58 9.16
CA ALA A 20 -16.76 13.77 8.10
C ALA A 20 -16.23 12.46 8.71
N GLU A 21 -16.52 11.34 8.07
CA GLU A 21 -16.00 10.05 8.49
C GLU A 21 -14.46 10.09 8.43
N LYS A 22 -13.81 9.50 9.43
CA LYS A 22 -12.34 9.40 9.46
C LYS A 22 -11.94 7.99 9.11
N ILE A 23 -11.04 7.87 8.13
CA ILE A 23 -10.47 6.59 7.73
C ILE A 23 -8.97 6.64 8.01
N ASN A 24 -8.50 5.78 8.90
CA ASN A 24 -7.09 5.65 9.20
C ASN A 24 -6.49 4.50 8.39
N PHE A 25 -5.47 4.79 7.59
CA PHE A 25 -4.74 3.81 6.80
C PHE A 25 -3.44 3.42 7.49
N GLY A 26 -3.17 2.10 7.58
CA GLY A 26 -1.86 1.56 7.89
C GLY A 26 -0.97 1.56 6.65
N VAL A 27 0.26 2.04 6.76
CA VAL A 27 1.25 2.13 5.68
C VAL A 27 2.64 1.78 6.20
N SER A 28 3.56 1.36 5.31
CA SER A 28 4.99 1.19 5.61
C SER A 28 5.79 2.24 4.85
N ALA A 29 5.98 3.42 5.47
CA ALA A 29 6.48 4.63 4.81
C ALA A 29 7.99 4.61 4.52
N THR A 30 8.49 3.50 3.98
CA THR A 30 9.91 3.28 3.60
C THR A 30 10.05 2.77 2.17
N TYR A 31 9.02 2.95 1.32
CA TYR A 31 8.89 2.29 0.03
C TYR A 31 8.59 3.26 -1.14
N PRO A 32 9.43 4.28 -1.39
CA PRO A 32 9.21 5.20 -2.50
C PRO A 32 9.27 4.46 -3.85
N PRO A 33 8.42 4.82 -4.85
CA PRO A 33 7.57 6.02 -4.90
C PRO A 33 6.17 5.85 -4.29
N PHE A 34 5.84 4.67 -3.74
CA PHE A 34 4.50 4.39 -3.22
C PHE A 34 4.22 5.13 -1.91
N GLU A 35 5.09 4.99 -0.91
CA GLU A 35 5.03 5.72 0.35
C GLU A 35 6.42 5.97 0.95
N SER A 36 6.60 7.16 1.50
CA SER A 36 7.83 7.56 2.19
C SER A 36 7.58 8.72 3.15
N ILE A 37 8.53 8.97 4.03
CA ILE A 37 8.52 10.15 4.88
C ILE A 37 9.05 11.34 4.09
N GLY A 38 8.24 12.36 3.90
CA GLY A 38 8.58 13.61 3.23
C GLY A 38 9.38 14.57 4.11
N ALA A 39 9.71 15.74 3.53
CA ALA A 39 10.59 16.74 4.17
C ALA A 39 10.02 17.33 5.48
N ASN A 40 8.69 17.42 5.58
CA ASN A 40 8.00 17.95 6.77
C ASN A 40 7.54 16.83 7.73
N ASN A 41 8.12 15.65 7.62
CA ASN A 41 7.74 14.46 8.38
C ASN A 41 6.29 13.96 8.10
N GLU A 42 5.68 14.41 6.99
CA GLU A 42 4.43 13.86 6.49
C GLU A 42 4.69 12.58 5.68
N ILE A 43 3.68 11.70 5.61
CA ILE A 43 3.71 10.53 4.74
C ILE A 43 3.23 10.94 3.35
N VAL A 44 4.03 10.67 2.32
CA VAL A 44 3.81 11.06 0.92
C VAL A 44 4.06 9.89 -0.02
N GLY A 45 3.54 9.98 -1.24
CA GLY A 45 3.76 9.01 -2.31
C GLY A 45 2.47 8.64 -3.03
N PHE A 46 2.60 7.76 -4.02
CA PHE A 46 1.49 7.33 -4.88
C PHE A 46 0.32 6.75 -4.09
N ASP A 47 0.58 5.84 -3.16
CA ASP A 47 -0.46 5.20 -2.33
C ASP A 47 -1.16 6.21 -1.43
N ILE A 48 -0.43 7.20 -0.95
CA ILE A 48 -0.97 8.27 -0.10
C ILE A 48 -1.90 9.19 -0.90
N ASP A 49 -1.49 9.55 -2.13
CA ASP A 49 -2.29 10.39 -3.02
C ASP A 49 -3.54 9.64 -3.49
N LEU A 50 -3.42 8.34 -3.77
CA LEU A 50 -4.54 7.45 -4.10
C LEU A 50 -5.54 7.38 -2.93
N ALA A 51 -5.08 7.12 -1.70
CA ALA A 51 -5.94 7.09 -0.52
C ALA A 51 -6.64 8.43 -0.28
N LYS A 52 -5.93 9.56 -0.43
CA LYS A 52 -6.52 10.90 -0.32
C LYS A 52 -7.59 11.16 -1.37
N ALA A 53 -7.37 10.71 -2.62
CA ALA A 53 -8.36 10.82 -3.69
C ALA A 53 -9.62 9.99 -3.35
N LEU A 54 -9.45 8.78 -2.83
CA LEU A 54 -10.55 7.94 -2.32
C LEU A 54 -11.34 8.63 -1.22
N CYS A 55 -10.66 9.12 -0.16
CA CYS A 55 -11.33 9.81 0.92
C CYS A 55 -12.09 11.05 0.43
N LYS A 56 -11.53 11.79 -0.53
CA LYS A 56 -12.22 12.94 -1.13
C LYS A 56 -13.54 12.53 -1.80
N GLN A 57 -13.56 11.43 -2.55
CA GLN A 57 -14.78 10.92 -3.15
C GLN A 57 -15.80 10.47 -2.11
N MET A 58 -15.34 9.89 -1.02
CA MET A 58 -16.18 9.45 0.11
C MET A 58 -16.64 10.58 1.02
N GLN A 59 -16.17 11.81 0.81
CA GLN A 59 -16.36 12.94 1.75
C GLN A 59 -15.84 12.60 3.17
N ALA A 60 -14.78 11.79 3.24
CA ALA A 60 -14.11 11.35 4.45
C ALA A 60 -12.77 12.08 4.65
N GLU A 61 -12.24 12.05 5.87
CA GLU A 61 -10.91 12.52 6.24
C GLU A 61 -9.95 11.32 6.33
N CYS A 62 -8.88 11.31 5.52
CA CYS A 62 -7.83 10.31 5.61
C CYS A 62 -6.80 10.65 6.67
N THR A 63 -6.41 9.67 7.46
CA THR A 63 -5.22 9.69 8.32
C THR A 63 -4.34 8.47 8.01
N PHE A 64 -3.05 8.57 8.34
CA PHE A 64 -2.08 7.53 8.02
C PHE A 64 -1.25 7.18 9.25
N THR A 65 -1.09 5.87 9.50
CA THR A 65 -0.30 5.34 10.61
C THR A 65 0.83 4.49 10.04
N ASN A 66 2.09 4.90 10.32
CA ASN A 66 3.26 4.18 9.85
C ASN A 66 3.56 2.96 10.74
N HIS A 67 3.75 1.79 10.11
CA HIS A 67 4.14 0.55 10.75
C HIS A 67 5.14 -0.21 9.87
N ALA A 68 5.88 -1.17 10.46
CA ALA A 68 6.64 -2.14 9.67
C ALA A 68 5.69 -2.99 8.81
N PHE A 69 6.12 -3.32 7.59
CA PHE A 69 5.29 -3.99 6.58
C PHE A 69 4.69 -5.32 7.07
N ASP A 70 5.48 -6.16 7.72
CA ASP A 70 5.04 -7.45 8.27
C ASP A 70 3.99 -7.32 9.40
N SER A 71 3.90 -6.14 10.01
CA SER A 71 2.94 -5.81 11.07
C SER A 71 1.61 -5.27 10.56
N LEU A 72 1.50 -4.94 9.25
CA LEU A 72 0.31 -4.26 8.70
C LEU A 72 -0.95 -5.12 8.83
N ILE A 73 -0.94 -6.35 8.32
CA ILE A 73 -2.10 -7.26 8.42
C ILE A 73 -2.45 -7.59 9.89
N PRO A 74 -1.51 -8.01 10.76
CA PRO A 74 -1.81 -8.20 12.17
C PRO A 74 -2.45 -6.99 12.84
N SER A 75 -1.92 -5.80 12.59
CA SER A 75 -2.46 -4.56 13.19
C SER A 75 -3.84 -4.18 12.66
N LEU A 76 -4.13 -4.43 11.37
CA LEU A 76 -5.47 -4.29 10.79
C LEU A 76 -6.47 -5.21 11.51
N LYS A 77 -6.13 -6.47 11.71
CA LYS A 77 -6.97 -7.44 12.44
C LYS A 77 -7.23 -7.02 13.89
N PHE A 78 -6.29 -6.32 14.52
CA PHE A 78 -6.47 -5.70 15.84
C PHE A 78 -7.14 -4.32 15.82
N ARG A 79 -7.65 -3.90 14.65
CA ARG A 79 -8.37 -2.62 14.46
C ARG A 79 -7.56 -1.39 14.88
N LYS A 80 -6.24 -1.41 14.68
CA LYS A 80 -5.39 -0.23 14.92
C LYS A 80 -5.59 0.84 13.86
N TYR A 81 -6.09 0.46 12.70
CA TYR A 81 -6.52 1.29 11.59
C TYR A 81 -7.62 0.56 10.79
N ASP A 82 -8.27 1.26 9.89
CA ASP A 82 -9.47 0.79 9.19
C ASP A 82 -9.11 0.06 7.88
N ALA A 83 -8.01 0.45 7.25
CA ALA A 83 -7.53 -0.11 6.00
C ALA A 83 -6.00 -0.12 5.94
N VAL A 84 -5.45 -0.84 4.98
CA VAL A 84 -4.01 -0.82 4.64
C VAL A 84 -3.87 -0.43 3.18
N ILE A 85 -2.93 0.48 2.90
CA ILE A 85 -2.47 0.80 1.56
C ILE A 85 -0.94 0.93 1.62
N SER A 86 -0.21 0.01 0.99
CA SER A 86 1.25 -0.07 1.13
C SER A 86 1.87 -1.00 0.08
N GLY A 87 1.50 -0.85 -1.19
CA GLY A 87 2.03 -1.67 -2.28
C GLY A 87 1.91 -3.19 -2.03
N MET A 88 0.89 -3.61 -1.27
CA MET A 88 0.79 -4.98 -0.77
C MET A 88 0.23 -5.94 -1.82
N ASP A 89 1.02 -6.91 -2.25
CA ASP A 89 0.59 -7.98 -3.15
C ASP A 89 -0.56 -8.80 -2.59
N ILE A 90 -1.52 -9.13 -3.45
CA ILE A 90 -2.61 -10.05 -3.15
C ILE A 90 -2.05 -11.48 -3.23
N THR A 91 -2.16 -12.23 -2.13
CA THR A 91 -1.80 -13.66 -2.11
C THR A 91 -2.91 -14.49 -1.49
N PRO A 92 -3.00 -15.80 -1.82
CA PRO A 92 -3.98 -16.69 -1.20
C PRO A 92 -3.87 -16.74 0.34
N GLU A 93 -2.65 -16.66 0.88
CA GLU A 93 -2.40 -16.66 2.32
C GLU A 93 -2.91 -15.39 3.00
N ARG A 94 -2.68 -14.24 2.37
CA ARG A 94 -3.17 -12.94 2.87
C ARG A 94 -4.67 -12.83 2.74
N SER A 95 -5.25 -13.30 1.61
CA SER A 95 -6.69 -13.28 1.35
C SER A 95 -7.53 -14.15 2.31
N LYS A 96 -6.90 -15.12 2.98
CA LYS A 96 -7.53 -15.87 4.08
C LYS A 96 -7.66 -15.08 5.37
N GLN A 97 -6.95 -13.95 5.48
CA GLN A 97 -6.86 -13.19 6.71
C GLN A 97 -7.57 -11.84 6.62
N VAL A 98 -7.56 -11.23 5.44
CA VAL A 98 -8.12 -9.91 5.15
C VAL A 98 -8.70 -9.88 3.73
N SER A 99 -9.66 -8.98 3.49
CA SER A 99 -10.17 -8.72 2.15
C SER A 99 -9.25 -7.79 1.39
N PHE A 100 -9.11 -8.04 0.10
CA PHE A 100 -8.35 -7.20 -0.81
C PHE A 100 -9.27 -6.54 -1.83
N THR A 101 -8.79 -5.45 -2.37
CA THR A 101 -9.34 -4.77 -3.53
C THR A 101 -8.97 -5.49 -4.81
N THR A 102 -9.50 -5.04 -5.94
CA THR A 102 -8.84 -5.29 -7.22
C THR A 102 -7.46 -4.61 -7.22
N PRO A 103 -6.47 -5.18 -7.93
CA PRO A 103 -5.17 -4.53 -8.07
C PRO A 103 -5.30 -3.11 -8.65
N TYR A 104 -4.58 -2.15 -8.10
CA TYR A 104 -4.53 -0.77 -8.57
C TYR A 104 -3.19 -0.43 -9.24
N TYR A 105 -2.22 -1.35 -9.22
CA TYR A 105 -0.91 -1.17 -9.81
C TYR A 105 -0.41 -2.50 -10.39
N GLU A 106 0.14 -2.46 -11.60
CA GLU A 106 0.78 -3.62 -12.23
C GLU A 106 2.23 -3.69 -11.76
N ASN A 107 2.62 -4.80 -11.14
CA ASN A 107 3.90 -4.93 -10.49
C ASN A 107 4.83 -5.94 -11.16
N SER A 108 6.13 -5.71 -11.01
CA SER A 108 7.18 -6.66 -11.31
C SER A 108 8.35 -6.43 -10.36
N ALA A 109 9.16 -7.44 -10.13
CA ALA A 109 10.30 -7.37 -9.23
C ALA A 109 11.62 -7.71 -9.94
N VAL A 110 12.71 -7.10 -9.47
CA VAL A 110 14.07 -7.34 -9.95
C VAL A 110 15.06 -7.32 -8.80
N VAL A 111 16.20 -7.97 -8.97
CA VAL A 111 17.33 -7.76 -8.07
C VAL A 111 18.18 -6.62 -8.59
N ILE A 112 18.59 -5.70 -7.70
CA ILE A 112 19.68 -4.77 -7.98
C ILE A 112 20.93 -5.17 -7.21
N ALA A 113 22.07 -4.91 -7.83
CA ALA A 113 23.37 -5.16 -7.27
C ALA A 113 24.38 -4.11 -7.80
N LYS A 114 25.65 -4.26 -7.46
CA LYS A 114 26.71 -3.49 -8.13
C LYS A 114 26.62 -3.73 -9.64
N LYS A 115 26.68 -2.64 -10.41
CA LYS A 115 26.53 -2.66 -11.86
C LYS A 115 27.46 -3.69 -12.51
N ASP A 116 26.93 -4.40 -13.50
CA ASP A 116 27.63 -5.39 -14.34
C ASP A 116 28.23 -6.58 -13.56
N THR A 117 27.75 -6.86 -12.32
CA THR A 117 28.25 -7.98 -11.51
C THR A 117 27.48 -9.28 -11.76
N TYR A 118 26.15 -9.21 -11.89
CA TYR A 118 25.23 -10.33 -12.11
C TYR A 118 24.26 -10.03 -13.22
N LYS A 119 23.66 -11.08 -13.85
CA LYS A 119 22.70 -10.92 -14.96
C LYS A 119 21.46 -11.81 -14.80
N THR A 120 21.57 -12.87 -14.01
CA THR A 120 20.51 -13.88 -13.81
C THR A 120 20.43 -14.29 -12.36
N PHE A 121 19.32 -14.91 -11.95
CA PHE A 121 19.22 -15.52 -10.61
C PHE A 121 20.26 -16.60 -10.36
N ALA A 122 20.68 -17.32 -11.40
CA ALA A 122 21.72 -18.36 -11.26
C ALA A 122 23.06 -17.79 -10.78
N ASP A 123 23.39 -16.54 -11.16
CA ASP A 123 24.62 -15.87 -10.74
C ASP A 123 24.60 -15.50 -9.24
N LEU A 124 23.42 -15.52 -8.63
CA LEU A 124 23.22 -15.14 -7.23
C LEU A 124 23.43 -16.31 -6.25
N LYS A 125 23.80 -17.50 -6.73
CA LYS A 125 24.06 -18.65 -5.87
C LYS A 125 25.08 -18.31 -4.77
N GLY A 126 24.67 -18.51 -3.50
CA GLY A 126 25.47 -18.22 -2.32
C GLY A 126 25.66 -16.74 -2.00
N LYS A 127 25.06 -15.83 -2.78
CA LYS A 127 25.08 -14.38 -2.55
C LYS A 127 24.05 -13.98 -1.51
N ARG A 128 24.33 -12.89 -0.80
CA ARG A 128 23.46 -12.31 0.23
C ARG A 128 22.52 -11.32 -0.43
N ILE A 129 21.25 -11.67 -0.52
CA ILE A 129 20.23 -10.83 -1.14
C ILE A 129 19.29 -10.32 -0.04
N GLY A 130 19.22 -8.99 0.10
CA GLY A 130 18.37 -8.29 1.06
C GLY A 130 16.96 -8.14 0.55
N MET A 131 15.99 -8.25 1.45
CA MET A 131 14.58 -7.97 1.21
C MET A 131 13.87 -7.65 2.52
N GLU A 132 12.73 -6.99 2.43
CA GLU A 132 11.94 -6.65 3.60
C GLU A 132 11.15 -7.88 4.10
N ASN A 133 11.00 -7.97 5.42
CA ASN A 133 10.27 -9.04 6.08
C ASN A 133 8.81 -9.10 5.65
N GLY A 134 8.29 -10.31 5.47
CA GLY A 134 6.88 -10.56 5.17
C GLY A 134 6.47 -10.24 3.74
N THR A 135 7.43 -9.91 2.85
CA THR A 135 7.17 -9.64 1.43
C THR A 135 7.05 -10.92 0.60
N THR A 136 6.39 -10.82 -0.53
CA THR A 136 6.37 -11.87 -1.57
C THR A 136 7.74 -12.11 -2.16
N HIS A 137 8.61 -11.11 -2.19
CA HIS A 137 10.01 -11.22 -2.60
C HIS A 137 10.77 -12.22 -1.73
N GLN A 138 10.61 -12.13 -0.40
CA GLN A 138 11.24 -13.06 0.54
C GLN A 138 10.78 -14.51 0.27
N LYS A 139 9.47 -14.70 0.12
CA LYS A 139 8.90 -15.99 -0.17
C LYS A 139 9.38 -16.55 -1.52
N TYR A 140 9.42 -15.71 -2.56
CA TYR A 140 9.87 -16.10 -3.90
C TYR A 140 11.29 -16.64 -3.88
N ILE A 141 12.24 -15.93 -3.26
CA ILE A 141 13.64 -16.40 -3.16
C ILE A 141 13.71 -17.70 -2.37
N GLN A 142 13.02 -17.82 -1.26
CA GLN A 142 13.04 -19.02 -0.43
C GLN A 142 12.50 -20.26 -1.17
N ASP A 143 11.46 -20.08 -1.98
CA ASP A 143 10.78 -21.17 -2.69
C ASP A 143 11.46 -21.52 -4.02
N GLN A 144 11.91 -20.52 -4.79
CA GLN A 144 12.40 -20.73 -6.17
C GLN A 144 13.93 -20.72 -6.27
N HIS A 145 14.62 -20.08 -5.32
CA HIS A 145 16.06 -19.91 -5.32
C HIS A 145 16.68 -20.18 -3.94
N PRO A 146 16.48 -21.39 -3.38
CA PRO A 146 16.97 -21.73 -2.04
C PRO A 146 18.50 -21.71 -1.91
N GLU A 147 19.22 -21.70 -3.04
CA GLU A 147 20.67 -21.53 -3.10
C GLU A 147 21.15 -20.10 -2.82
N VAL A 148 20.25 -19.11 -2.84
CA VAL A 148 20.53 -17.70 -2.51
C VAL A 148 20.41 -17.50 -1.01
N LYS A 149 21.34 -16.75 -0.42
CA LYS A 149 21.29 -16.42 1.01
C LYS A 149 20.39 -15.20 1.23
N THR A 150 19.20 -15.41 1.78
CA THR A 150 18.29 -14.32 2.14
C THR A 150 18.79 -13.56 3.36
N VAL A 151 18.73 -12.22 3.30
CA VAL A 151 18.97 -11.34 4.44
C VAL A 151 17.72 -10.48 4.64
N SER A 152 17.07 -10.69 5.78
CA SER A 152 15.80 -10.03 6.10
C SER A 152 16.02 -8.69 6.78
N TYR A 153 15.25 -7.69 6.38
CA TYR A 153 15.28 -6.33 6.92
C TYR A 153 13.88 -5.91 7.39
N ASP A 154 13.82 -5.00 8.30
CA ASP A 154 12.59 -4.34 8.76
C ASP A 154 12.11 -3.25 7.79
N SER A 155 12.95 -2.86 6.83
CA SER A 155 12.62 -1.93 5.75
C SER A 155 13.56 -2.10 4.55
N TYR A 156 13.06 -1.81 3.36
CA TYR A 156 13.91 -1.75 2.16
C TYR A 156 14.99 -0.68 2.26
N GLN A 157 14.73 0.42 2.95
CA GLN A 157 15.71 1.47 3.15
C GLN A 157 16.99 0.94 3.82
N ASN A 158 16.83 0.10 4.85
CA ASN A 158 17.97 -0.53 5.54
C ASN A 158 18.70 -1.54 4.64
N ALA A 159 17.97 -2.31 3.84
CA ALA A 159 18.56 -3.21 2.86
C ALA A 159 19.42 -2.45 1.82
N PHE A 160 18.93 -1.33 1.30
CA PHE A 160 19.66 -0.51 0.34
C PHE A 160 20.89 0.16 0.95
N ILE A 161 20.83 0.59 2.21
CA ILE A 161 21.99 1.12 2.95
C ILE A 161 23.08 0.03 3.06
N ASP A 162 22.71 -1.19 3.38
CA ASP A 162 23.64 -2.31 3.49
C ASP A 162 24.20 -2.75 2.12
N LEU A 163 23.40 -2.69 1.06
CA LEU A 163 23.89 -2.90 -0.30
C LEU A 163 24.95 -1.85 -0.68
N LYS A 164 24.67 -0.57 -0.42
CA LYS A 164 25.59 0.53 -0.69
C LYS A 164 26.91 0.38 0.07
N ASN A 165 26.86 -0.14 1.29
CA ASN A 165 28.01 -0.39 2.14
C ASN A 165 28.71 -1.73 1.85
N GLY A 166 28.25 -2.53 0.90
CA GLY A 166 28.82 -3.84 0.53
C GLY A 166 28.62 -4.94 1.57
N ARG A 167 27.70 -4.76 2.51
CA ARG A 167 27.37 -5.77 3.52
C ARG A 167 26.51 -6.90 2.97
N ILE A 168 25.76 -6.63 1.90
CA ILE A 168 25.01 -7.58 1.09
C ILE A 168 25.37 -7.41 -0.37
N ASP A 169 25.02 -8.40 -1.19
CA ASP A 169 25.45 -8.47 -2.58
C ASP A 169 24.38 -7.95 -3.55
N GLY A 170 23.10 -7.88 -3.11
CA GLY A 170 21.99 -7.34 -3.87
C GLY A 170 20.76 -7.10 -2.99
N VAL A 171 19.76 -6.42 -3.57
CA VAL A 171 18.42 -6.26 -2.98
C VAL A 171 17.38 -6.68 -4.02
N PHE A 172 16.43 -7.49 -3.62
CA PHE A 172 15.30 -7.91 -4.44
C PHE A 172 14.04 -7.16 -4.03
N GLY A 173 13.44 -6.44 -4.94
CA GLY A 173 12.27 -5.60 -4.67
C GLY A 173 11.54 -5.21 -5.94
N ASP A 174 10.43 -4.51 -5.78
CA ASP A 174 9.60 -4.03 -6.87
C ASP A 174 10.36 -3.11 -7.82
N THR A 175 10.13 -3.29 -9.11
CA THR A 175 10.85 -2.55 -10.16
C THR A 175 10.70 -1.03 -10.01
N ALA A 176 9.53 -0.54 -9.59
CA ALA A 176 9.32 0.89 -9.37
C ALA A 176 10.22 1.43 -8.24
N VAL A 177 10.31 0.72 -7.12
CA VAL A 177 11.14 1.08 -5.96
C VAL A 177 12.62 1.00 -6.31
N VAL A 178 13.02 -0.06 -6.97
CA VAL A 178 14.39 -0.24 -7.47
C VAL A 178 14.79 0.93 -8.38
N ASN A 179 13.92 1.33 -9.29
CA ASN A 179 14.19 2.44 -10.20
C ASN A 179 14.39 3.77 -9.46
N GLU A 180 13.65 4.03 -8.37
CA GLU A 180 13.89 5.22 -7.56
C GLU A 180 15.30 5.22 -6.96
N TRP A 181 15.77 4.09 -6.46
CA TRP A 181 17.12 3.96 -5.92
C TRP A 181 18.20 4.12 -6.99
N LEU A 182 17.99 3.59 -8.19
CA LEU A 182 18.94 3.71 -9.30
C LEU A 182 19.15 5.15 -9.74
N LYS A 183 18.14 6.04 -9.62
CA LYS A 183 18.26 7.47 -9.97
C LYS A 183 19.40 8.16 -9.21
N THR A 184 19.64 7.79 -7.98
CA THR A 184 20.62 8.43 -7.10
C THR A 184 21.85 7.56 -6.81
N ASN A 185 21.90 6.33 -7.34
CA ASN A 185 22.96 5.36 -7.12
C ASN A 185 23.47 4.76 -8.46
N PRO A 186 24.16 5.54 -9.29
CA PRO A 186 24.56 5.12 -10.65
C PRO A 186 25.57 3.95 -10.68
N GLN A 187 26.19 3.62 -9.51
CA GLN A 187 27.05 2.45 -9.34
C GLN A 187 26.29 1.14 -9.23
N LEU A 188 24.98 1.19 -9.04
CA LEU A 188 24.09 0.03 -9.00
C LEU A 188 23.41 -0.19 -10.37
N GLY A 189 22.94 -1.39 -10.60
CA GLY A 189 22.20 -1.77 -11.79
C GLY A 189 21.31 -2.97 -11.56
N VAL A 190 20.37 -3.20 -12.48
CA VAL A 190 19.53 -4.40 -12.50
C VAL A 190 20.39 -5.63 -12.76
N ALA A 191 20.23 -6.65 -11.94
CA ALA A 191 21.09 -7.84 -11.89
C ALA A 191 20.35 -9.14 -12.25
N THR A 192 19.04 -9.06 -12.55
CA THR A 192 18.24 -10.23 -12.97
C THR A 192 17.21 -9.84 -14.02
N GLU A 193 16.65 -10.84 -14.68
CA GLU A 193 15.39 -10.72 -15.40
C GLU A 193 14.27 -10.27 -14.45
N LYS A 194 13.22 -9.67 -15.04
CA LYS A 194 12.02 -9.29 -14.30
C LYS A 194 11.24 -10.53 -13.88
N VAL A 195 10.87 -10.56 -12.61
CA VAL A 195 9.87 -11.48 -12.09
C VAL A 195 8.53 -10.78 -12.15
N THR A 196 7.60 -11.35 -12.89
CA THR A 196 6.23 -10.85 -13.00
C THR A 196 5.31 -11.84 -12.32
N ASP A 197 4.47 -11.41 -11.39
CA ASP A 197 3.46 -12.27 -10.83
C ASP A 197 2.30 -12.41 -11.82
N PRO A 198 2.03 -13.62 -12.37
CA PRO A 198 0.92 -13.83 -13.29
C PRO A 198 -0.45 -13.56 -12.66
N GLN A 199 -0.56 -13.53 -11.32
CA GLN A 199 -1.80 -13.27 -10.61
C GLN A 199 -2.12 -11.77 -10.48
N GLN A 200 -1.14 -10.91 -10.73
CA GLN A 200 -1.29 -9.44 -10.69
C GLN A 200 -1.50 -8.81 -12.06
N LEU A 201 -1.40 -9.60 -13.14
CA LEU A 201 -1.56 -9.13 -14.51
C LEU A 201 -3.05 -9.00 -14.90
N HIS A 202 -3.69 -7.95 -14.42
CA HIS A 202 -4.90 -7.44 -15.07
C HIS A 202 -4.56 -6.06 -15.64
N PRO A 203 -4.74 -5.84 -16.96
CA PRO A 203 -4.58 -4.52 -17.54
C PRO A 203 -5.57 -3.57 -16.85
N ILE A 204 -5.03 -2.49 -16.28
CA ILE A 204 -5.83 -1.45 -15.65
C ILE A 204 -6.18 -0.47 -16.76
N ASP A 205 -7.46 -0.46 -17.12
CA ASP A 205 -8.06 0.60 -17.92
C ASP A 205 -8.30 1.80 -17.00
N ASP A 206 -7.87 3.00 -17.42
CA ASP A 206 -7.95 4.22 -16.60
C ASP A 206 -9.39 4.50 -16.13
N ASP A 207 -10.39 4.23 -16.97
CA ASP A 207 -11.82 4.35 -16.60
C ASP A 207 -12.26 3.29 -15.59
N ALA A 208 -11.56 2.16 -15.52
CA ALA A 208 -11.83 1.08 -14.59
C ALA A 208 -11.20 1.32 -13.21
N ILE A 209 -10.19 2.17 -13.07
CA ILE A 209 -9.55 2.49 -11.78
C ILE A 209 -10.57 3.15 -10.85
N GLU A 210 -11.29 4.16 -11.34
CA GLU A 210 -12.29 4.89 -10.54
C GLU A 210 -13.45 3.96 -10.11
N ALA A 211 -14.00 3.17 -11.02
CA ALA A 211 -15.06 2.21 -10.72
C ALA A 211 -14.60 1.09 -9.77
N ARG A 212 -13.35 0.64 -9.90
CA ARG A 212 -12.76 -0.40 -9.05
C ARG A 212 -12.42 0.12 -7.66
N MET A 213 -11.97 1.37 -7.55
CA MET A 213 -11.74 2.05 -6.28
C MET A 213 -13.04 2.21 -5.49
N ILE A 214 -14.14 2.53 -6.16
CA ILE A 214 -15.47 2.60 -5.55
C ILE A 214 -15.92 1.22 -5.06
N ALA A 215 -15.72 0.16 -5.86
CA ALA A 215 -16.07 -1.21 -5.47
C ALA A 215 -15.28 -1.69 -4.23
N LEU A 216 -14.03 -1.27 -4.07
CA LEU A 216 -13.19 -1.52 -2.91
C LEU A 216 -13.79 -0.96 -1.63
N LEU A 217 -14.21 0.30 -1.68
CA LEU A 217 -14.81 0.99 -0.56
C LEU A 217 -16.12 0.35 -0.13
N ILE A 218 -16.95 -0.06 -1.11
CA ILE A 218 -18.18 -0.80 -0.84
C ILE A 218 -17.84 -2.11 -0.09
N GLN A 219 -16.79 -2.81 -0.48
CA GLN A 219 -16.43 -4.06 0.15
C GLN A 219 -15.89 -3.83 1.58
N LEU A 220 -14.99 -2.86 1.77
CA LEU A 220 -14.49 -2.47 3.09
C LEU A 220 -15.64 -2.03 4.03
N MET A 221 -16.61 -1.27 3.52
CA MET A 221 -17.77 -0.85 4.29
C MET A 221 -18.69 -2.03 4.65
N LYS A 222 -18.89 -3.00 3.74
CA LYS A 222 -19.68 -4.22 4.00
C LYS A 222 -19.00 -5.11 5.04
N ASP A 223 -17.70 -5.28 4.95
CA ASP A 223 -16.93 -6.14 5.86
C ASP A 223 -16.81 -5.54 7.28
N ASN A 224 -17.03 -4.23 7.41
CA ASN A 224 -17.06 -3.51 8.70
C ASN A 224 -18.47 -3.20 9.23
N ASP A 225 -19.50 -3.91 8.75
CA ASP A 225 -20.91 -3.70 9.14
C ASP A 225 -21.38 -2.24 8.98
N ALA A 226 -20.89 -1.53 7.96
CA ALA A 226 -21.31 -0.17 7.70
C ALA A 226 -22.81 -0.10 7.40
N PRO A 227 -23.56 0.83 8.00
CA PRO A 227 -25.00 0.90 7.82
C PRO A 227 -25.38 1.20 6.36
N PRO A 228 -26.47 0.60 5.84
CA PRO A 228 -26.89 0.76 4.45
C PRO A 228 -27.04 2.22 3.98
N GLU A 229 -27.29 3.12 4.90
CA GLU A 229 -27.43 4.57 4.64
C GLU A 229 -26.12 5.23 4.15
N GLN A 230 -24.96 4.67 4.49
CA GLN A 230 -23.67 5.14 3.98
C GLN A 230 -23.50 4.83 2.51
N PHE A 231 -23.97 3.69 2.03
CA PHE A 231 -23.93 3.33 0.60
C PHE A 231 -24.80 4.27 -0.24
N GLN A 232 -25.99 4.63 0.26
CA GLN A 232 -26.89 5.55 -0.44
C GLN A 232 -26.30 6.97 -0.53
N ARG A 233 -25.64 7.46 0.52
CA ARG A 233 -24.97 8.80 0.51
C ARG A 233 -23.84 8.89 -0.50
N LEU A 234 -23.22 7.77 -0.84
CA LEU A 234 -22.10 7.70 -1.79
C LEU A 234 -22.59 7.43 -3.23
N GLY A 235 -23.90 7.29 -3.45
CA GLY A 235 -24.45 6.93 -4.76
C GLY A 235 -24.07 5.52 -5.22
N LEU A 236 -23.78 4.62 -4.26
CA LEU A 236 -23.26 3.28 -4.49
C LEU A 236 -24.32 2.17 -4.27
N ALA A 237 -25.59 2.54 -4.08
CA ALA A 237 -26.73 1.63 -3.90
C ALA A 237 -27.63 1.64 -5.15
#